data_5267e8394de3fc23470e7d00cc303589
#
_entry.id   5267e8394de3fc23470e7d00cc303589
#
_cell.length_a   1.000
_cell.length_b   1.000
_cell.length_c   1.000
_cell.angle_alpha   90.00
_cell.angle_beta   90.00
_cell.angle_gamma   90.00
#
_symmetry.space_group_name_H-M   'P 1'
#
loop_
_entity.id
_entity.type
_entity.pdbx_description
1 polymer ?
#
loop_
_entity_poly.entity_id
_entity_poly.type
_entity_poly.pdbx_seq_one_letter_code
_entity_poly.pdbx_strand_id
1 'polypeptide(L)'
;VLLENGSDLEFDRRGQWTEIDAERTTVPQSIIPLRIADYLKRNYPDRPVVKIDRDRRGYGIELSDGTDLEFNVRGDFLRIDY
;
A
#
# COMPACT_ATOMS: atom_id res chain seq x y z
N VAL A 1 -9.56 -1.53 -12.41
CA VAL A 1 -8.90 -1.97 -13.64
C VAL A 1 -7.98 -3.15 -13.35
N LEU A 2 -8.19 -4.24 -14.06
CA LEU A 2 -7.37 -5.43 -13.90
C LEU A 2 -6.15 -5.34 -14.82
N LEU A 3 -4.96 -5.48 -14.27
CA LEU A 3 -3.72 -5.46 -15.01
C LEU A 3 -3.34 -6.87 -15.51
N GLU A 4 -2.45 -6.95 -16.49
CA GLU A 4 -2.00 -8.22 -17.05
C GLU A 4 -1.35 -9.15 -16.03
N ASN A 5 -0.72 -8.59 -15.00
CA ASN A 5 -0.07 -9.37 -13.94
C ASN A 5 -1.03 -9.83 -12.84
N GLY A 6 -2.34 -9.61 -13.00
CA GLY A 6 -3.34 -9.97 -12.01
C GLY A 6 -3.57 -8.91 -10.94
N SER A 7 -2.90 -7.77 -11.01
CA SER A 7 -3.12 -6.67 -10.07
C SER A 7 -4.39 -5.91 -10.41
N ASP A 8 -5.06 -5.38 -9.40
CA ASP A 8 -6.27 -4.57 -9.56
C ASP A 8 -5.99 -3.15 -9.10
N LEU A 9 -6.37 -2.17 -9.94
CA LEU A 9 -6.23 -0.75 -9.64
C LEU A 9 -7.60 -0.11 -9.57
N GLU A 10 -7.83 0.65 -8.51
CA GLU A 10 -9.06 1.43 -8.38
C GLU A 10 -8.73 2.92 -8.29
N PHE A 11 -9.59 3.73 -8.92
CA PHE A 11 -9.41 5.18 -9.01
C PHE A 11 -10.66 5.90 -8.49
N ASP A 12 -10.44 7.12 -7.96
CA ASP A 12 -11.54 7.99 -7.56
C ASP A 12 -12.04 8.80 -8.75
N ARG A 13 -12.98 9.72 -8.50
CA ARG A 13 -13.59 10.57 -9.53
C ARG A 13 -12.59 11.52 -10.19
N ARG A 14 -11.49 11.80 -9.52
CA ARG A 14 -10.44 12.70 -10.02
C ARG A 14 -9.38 11.98 -10.83
N GLY A 15 -9.53 10.65 -10.96
CA GLY A 15 -8.55 9.83 -11.67
C GLY A 15 -7.33 9.45 -10.84
N GLN A 16 -7.36 9.70 -9.52
CA GLN A 16 -6.28 9.29 -8.62
C GLN A 16 -6.55 7.88 -8.09
N TRP A 17 -5.50 7.09 -7.96
CA TRP A 17 -5.67 5.73 -7.45
C TRP A 17 -6.11 5.75 -5.98
N THR A 18 -6.97 4.81 -5.61
CA THR A 18 -7.46 4.64 -4.24
C THR A 18 -7.08 3.29 -3.65
N GLU A 19 -6.94 2.27 -4.49
CA GLU A 19 -6.54 0.94 -4.05
C GLU A 19 -5.70 0.26 -5.11
N ILE A 20 -4.67 -0.47 -4.68
CA ILE A 20 -3.84 -1.31 -5.54
C ILE A 20 -3.68 -2.65 -4.84
N ASP A 21 -4.20 -3.71 -5.46
CA ASP A 21 -4.13 -5.07 -4.95
C ASP A 21 -3.29 -5.91 -5.92
N ALA A 22 -2.14 -6.37 -5.45
CA ALA A 22 -1.21 -7.15 -6.26
C ALA A 22 -1.31 -8.63 -5.87
N GLU A 23 -2.28 -9.34 -6.43
CA GLU A 23 -2.56 -10.74 -6.05
C GLU A 23 -1.41 -11.71 -6.31
N ARG A 24 -0.64 -11.50 -7.38
CA ARG A 24 0.42 -12.42 -7.81
C ARG A 24 1.82 -11.84 -7.75
N THR A 25 1.92 -10.57 -7.39
CA THR A 25 3.18 -9.85 -7.37
C THR A 25 3.13 -8.84 -6.25
N THR A 26 4.12 -7.97 -6.16
CA THR A 26 4.16 -6.93 -5.14
C THR A 26 3.74 -5.59 -5.73
N VAL A 27 3.23 -4.69 -4.87
CA VAL A 27 2.93 -3.32 -5.27
C VAL A 27 4.24 -2.63 -5.68
N PRO A 28 4.29 -1.96 -6.85
CA PRO A 28 5.48 -1.23 -7.25
C PRO A 28 5.87 -0.17 -6.23
N GLN A 29 7.16 -0.12 -5.88
CA GLN A 29 7.65 0.85 -4.89
C GLN A 29 7.46 2.30 -5.33
N SER A 30 7.45 2.55 -6.63
CA SER A 30 7.24 3.89 -7.17
C SER A 30 5.87 4.48 -6.81
N ILE A 31 4.90 3.64 -6.47
CA ILE A 31 3.56 4.06 -6.09
C ILE A 31 3.49 4.36 -4.59
N ILE A 32 4.32 3.70 -3.78
CA ILE A 32 4.32 3.85 -2.33
C ILE A 32 4.97 5.18 -1.95
N PRO A 33 4.30 6.03 -1.15
CA PRO A 33 4.93 7.28 -0.69
C PRO A 33 6.27 7.02 -0.01
N LEU A 34 7.24 7.90 -0.23
CA LEU A 34 8.61 7.72 0.27
C LEU A 34 8.69 7.47 1.77
N ARG A 35 7.89 8.17 2.56
CA ARG A 35 7.89 8.00 4.02
C ARG A 35 7.44 6.60 4.43
N ILE A 36 6.40 6.10 3.77
CA ILE A 36 5.90 4.75 4.02
C ILE A 36 6.92 3.72 3.57
N ALA A 37 7.48 3.88 2.38
CA ALA A 37 8.50 2.98 1.86
C ALA A 37 9.71 2.92 2.78
N ASP A 38 10.15 4.07 3.29
CA ASP A 38 11.29 4.17 4.20
C ASP A 38 11.00 3.47 5.54
N TYR A 39 9.80 3.66 6.08
CA TYR A 39 9.36 2.98 7.30
C TYR A 39 9.36 1.46 7.11
N LEU A 40 8.81 0.98 6.00
CA LEU A 40 8.74 -0.46 5.71
C LEU A 40 10.14 -1.04 5.52
N LYS A 41 11.03 -0.33 4.86
CA LYS A 41 12.41 -0.76 4.66
C LYS A 41 13.17 -0.92 5.98
N ARG A 42 12.88 -0.06 6.95
CA ARG A 42 13.54 -0.10 8.27
C ARG A 42 12.97 -1.17 9.19
N ASN A 43 11.65 -1.39 9.14
CA ASN A 43 10.96 -2.24 10.09
C ASN A 43 10.55 -3.59 9.52
N TYR A 44 10.33 -3.67 8.20
CA TYR A 44 9.85 -4.88 7.52
C TYR A 44 10.61 -5.10 6.21
N PRO A 45 11.96 -5.21 6.24
CA PRO A 45 12.76 -5.24 5.02
C PRO A 45 12.51 -6.48 4.14
N ASP A 46 12.09 -7.60 4.73
CA ASP A 46 11.89 -8.87 4.03
C ASP A 46 10.43 -9.15 3.69
N ARG A 47 9.56 -8.18 3.87
CA ARG A 47 8.11 -8.36 3.67
C ARG A 47 7.59 -7.39 2.62
N PRO A 48 7.39 -7.85 1.37
CA PRO A 48 6.88 -6.97 0.33
C PRO A 48 5.43 -6.57 0.58
N VAL A 49 5.06 -5.42 0.05
CA VAL A 49 3.69 -4.91 0.10
C VAL A 49 2.88 -5.60 -0.99
N VAL A 50 1.76 -6.21 -0.62
CA VAL A 50 0.86 -6.87 -1.56
C VAL A 50 -0.43 -6.10 -1.79
N LYS A 51 -0.73 -5.13 -0.92
CA LYS A 51 -1.89 -4.27 -1.08
C LYS A 51 -1.62 -2.91 -0.48
N ILE A 52 -2.09 -1.86 -1.14
CA ILE A 52 -2.10 -0.50 -0.61
C ILE A 52 -3.43 0.15 -0.95
N ASP A 53 -4.04 0.79 0.03
CA ASP A 53 -5.22 1.62 -0.21
C ASP A 53 -4.99 3.02 0.37
N ARG A 54 -5.78 3.96 -0.11
CA ARG A 54 -5.68 5.35 0.27
C ARG A 54 -7.08 5.94 0.39
N ASP A 55 -7.33 6.65 1.49
CA ASP A 55 -8.57 7.37 1.70
C ASP A 55 -8.28 8.74 2.33
N ARG A 56 -9.31 9.39 2.86
CA ARG A 56 -9.18 10.71 3.49
C ARG A 56 -8.35 10.68 4.77
N ARG A 57 -8.25 9.53 5.41
CA ARG A 57 -7.53 9.36 6.69
C ARG A 57 -6.05 9.08 6.47
N GLY A 58 -5.69 8.55 5.32
CA GLY A 58 -4.33 8.18 5.01
C GLY A 58 -4.23 6.92 4.19
N TYR A 59 -3.30 6.04 4.58
CA TYR A 59 -2.96 4.84 3.81
C TYR A 59 -3.12 3.58 4.64
N GLY A 60 -3.58 2.52 3.98
CA GLY A 60 -3.56 1.17 4.54
C GLY A 60 -2.59 0.31 3.73
N ILE A 61 -1.74 -0.44 4.40
CA ILE A 61 -0.72 -1.29 3.77
C ILE A 61 -0.91 -2.71 4.27
N GLU A 62 -0.98 -3.67 3.33
CA GLU A 62 -0.94 -5.09 3.68
C GLU A 62 0.36 -5.69 3.18
N LEU A 63 1.06 -6.40 4.07
CA LEU A 63 2.30 -7.08 3.75
C LEU A 63 2.03 -8.53 3.38
N SER A 64 3.01 -9.19 2.76
CA SER A 64 2.87 -10.56 2.26
C SER A 64 2.59 -11.59 3.34
N ASP A 65 2.90 -11.29 4.61
CA ASP A 65 2.62 -12.17 5.74
C ASP A 65 1.25 -11.92 6.39
N GLY A 66 0.43 -11.03 5.81
CA GLY A 66 -0.89 -10.70 6.32
C GLY A 66 -0.91 -9.56 7.33
N THR A 67 0.23 -8.95 7.63
CA THR A 67 0.29 -7.80 8.53
C THR A 67 -0.32 -6.57 7.87
N ASP A 68 -1.24 -5.89 8.56
CA ASP A 68 -1.86 -4.66 8.10
C ASP A 68 -1.35 -3.48 8.91
N LEU A 69 -0.93 -2.43 8.21
CA LEU A 69 -0.39 -1.21 8.81
C LEU A 69 -1.21 -0.01 8.37
N GLU A 70 -1.39 0.96 9.26
CA GLU A 70 -2.08 2.20 8.95
C GLU A 70 -1.15 3.40 9.10
N PHE A 71 -1.22 4.30 8.11
CA PHE A 71 -0.44 5.54 8.05
C PHE A 71 -1.37 6.71 7.81
N ASN A 72 -1.00 7.89 8.31
CA ASN A 72 -1.78 9.10 8.06
C ASN A 72 -1.51 9.64 6.65
N VAL A 73 -2.17 10.74 6.28
CA VAL A 73 -2.03 11.34 4.94
C VAL A 73 -0.62 11.83 4.66
N ARG A 74 0.19 12.04 5.68
CA ARG A 74 1.58 12.48 5.55
C ARG A 74 2.54 11.31 5.38
N GLY A 75 2.05 10.08 5.57
CA GLY A 75 2.88 8.88 5.52
C GLY A 75 3.50 8.51 6.87
N ASP A 76 3.03 9.09 7.98
CA ASP A 76 3.50 8.75 9.31
C ASP A 76 2.74 7.51 9.82
N PHE A 77 3.46 6.59 10.43
CA PHE A 77 2.88 5.37 10.97
C PHE A 77 1.92 5.68 12.12
N LEU A 78 0.74 5.08 12.08
CA LEU A 78 -0.27 5.22 13.13
C LEU A 78 -0.38 3.99 14.01
N ARG A 79 -0.58 2.82 13.39
CA ARG A 79 -0.78 1.58 14.14
C ARG A 79 -0.70 0.36 13.24
N ILE A 80 -0.54 -0.80 13.90
CA ILE A 80 -0.72 -2.11 13.26
C ILE A 80 -2.18 -2.52 13.48
N ASP A 81 -2.85 -2.91 12.42
CA ASP A 81 -4.23 -3.37 12.49
C ASP A 81 -4.22 -4.91 12.46
N TYR A 82 -4.59 -5.49 13.56
CA TYR A 82 -4.61 -6.96 13.71
C TYR A 82 -5.99 -7.54 13.36
#